data_5236bfd45fbc8df9723c72d5b8c1f1b3
#
_entry.id   5236bfd45fbc8df9723c72d5b8c1f1b3
#
_cell.length_a   1.000
_cell.length_b   1.000
_cell.length_c   1.000
_cell.angle_alpha   90.00
_cell.angle_beta   90.00
_cell.angle_gamma   90.00
#
_symmetry.space_group_name_H-M   'P 1'
#
loop_
_entity.id
_entity.type
_entity.pdbx_description
1 polymer ?
#
loop_
_entity_poly.entity_id
_entity_poly.type
_entity_poly.pdbx_seq_one_letter_code
_entity_poly.pdbx_strand_id
1 'polypeptide(L)'
;MHYTELMREAHDHSKGKVCSHCKEHQPLSEFNKKKDGLQSYCKSCQKEYDHNICPFKKWFKSKKSDAKRKGVEFTIKPTDIPSVNIRETITETRGRKYTSWEAIEYPKVCPVLGVKLDWGMNGRQPNSPSLDRINPNKGYVKGNVMMMSDLANKMKNNATPEQLKQFSEYHLSHPQLDTNPNQIGLF
;
A
#
# COMPACT_ATOMS: atom_id res chain seq x y z
N MET A 1 43.66 -0.06 31.25
CA MET A 1 42.99 0.38 29.99
C MET A 1 42.11 1.55 30.28
N HIS A 2 42.37 2.66 29.62
CA HIS A 2 41.69 3.93 29.94
C HIS A 2 40.26 3.92 29.36
N TYR A 3 39.26 4.33 30.14
CA TYR A 3 37.84 4.49 29.76
C TYR A 3 37.64 5.26 28.44
N THR A 4 38.57 6.15 28.11
CA THR A 4 38.62 6.92 26.87
C THR A 4 38.94 6.10 25.61
N GLU A 5 39.67 4.98 25.73
CA GLU A 5 39.97 4.09 24.59
C GLU A 5 38.80 3.21 24.21
N LEU A 6 38.10 2.65 25.21
CA LEU A 6 36.82 1.90 25.00
C LEU A 6 35.77 2.76 24.33
N MET A 7 35.68 4.05 24.63
CA MET A 7 34.73 4.96 24.01
C MET A 7 35.15 5.38 22.57
N ARG A 8 36.44 5.37 22.24
CA ARG A 8 36.94 5.62 20.88
C ARG A 8 36.68 4.43 19.95
N GLU A 9 36.84 3.21 20.43
CA GLU A 9 36.52 1.99 19.64
C GLU A 9 35.01 1.87 19.36
N ALA A 10 34.14 2.36 20.27
CA ALA A 10 32.69 2.38 20.07
C ALA A 10 32.23 3.38 19.00
N HIS A 11 33.11 4.31 18.55
CA HIS A 11 32.75 5.34 17.56
C HIS A 11 33.53 5.23 16.25
N ASP A 12 34.15 4.09 15.93
CA ASP A 12 34.71 3.85 14.61
C ASP A 12 33.59 3.64 13.57
N HIS A 13 33.10 4.75 13.05
CA HIS A 13 32.07 4.77 12.01
C HIS A 13 32.50 4.09 10.70
N SER A 14 33.78 3.73 10.53
CA SER A 14 34.27 3.00 9.36
C SER A 14 33.82 1.54 9.37
N LYS A 15 33.59 0.97 10.54
CA LYS A 15 33.19 -0.46 10.71
C LYS A 15 31.71 -0.69 10.88
N GLY A 16 30.94 0.33 11.25
CA GLY A 16 29.52 0.19 11.48
C GLY A 16 28.88 1.41 12.13
N LYS A 17 27.61 1.28 12.50
CA LYS A 17 26.86 2.30 13.24
C LYS A 17 25.80 1.68 14.16
N VAL A 18 25.38 2.43 15.16
CA VAL A 18 24.30 2.01 16.08
C VAL A 18 22.94 2.17 15.42
N CYS A 19 22.15 1.11 15.41
CA CYS A 19 20.75 1.16 14.97
C CYS A 19 19.92 1.98 15.96
N SER A 20 19.14 2.94 15.47
CA SER A 20 18.32 3.80 16.34
C SER A 20 17.11 3.07 16.96
N HIS A 21 16.78 1.86 16.48
CA HIS A 21 15.69 1.03 17.01
C HIS A 21 16.19 0.00 18.03
N CYS A 22 16.97 -1.02 17.59
CA CYS A 22 17.47 -2.06 18.52
C CYS A 22 18.62 -1.60 19.40
N LYS A 23 19.21 -0.44 19.13
CA LYS A 23 20.38 0.12 19.86
C LYS A 23 21.66 -0.69 19.73
N GLU A 24 21.68 -1.71 18.88
CA GLU A 24 22.86 -2.52 18.62
C GLU A 24 23.76 -1.88 17.58
N HIS A 25 25.07 -2.11 17.72
CA HIS A 25 26.04 -1.74 16.72
C HIS A 25 26.04 -2.75 15.58
N GLN A 26 25.79 -2.30 14.37
CA GLN A 26 25.65 -3.14 13.18
C GLN A 26 26.61 -2.69 12.09
N PRO A 27 27.13 -3.60 11.24
CA PRO A 27 27.91 -3.23 10.06
C PRO A 27 27.14 -2.27 9.15
N LEU A 28 27.84 -1.40 8.44
CA LEU A 28 27.21 -0.44 7.51
C LEU A 28 26.41 -1.14 6.40
N SER A 29 26.82 -2.37 6.00
CA SER A 29 26.12 -3.21 5.05
C SER A 29 24.71 -3.58 5.50
N GLU A 30 24.44 -3.57 6.82
CA GLU A 30 23.12 -3.85 7.39
C GLU A 30 22.17 -2.65 7.39
N PHE A 31 22.55 -1.56 6.77
CA PHE A 31 21.68 -0.38 6.62
C PHE A 31 21.36 -0.11 5.15
N ASN A 32 20.10 0.23 4.87
CA ASN A 32 19.69 0.66 3.54
C ASN A 32 20.24 2.06 3.24
N LYS A 33 20.61 2.29 1.98
CA LYS A 33 21.01 3.62 1.50
C LYS A 33 19.82 4.56 1.42
N LYS A 34 20.05 5.83 1.69
CA LYS A 34 19.14 6.96 1.42
C LYS A 34 19.92 8.04 0.67
N LYS A 35 19.23 9.09 0.21
CA LYS A 35 19.82 10.16 -0.59
C LYS A 35 21.12 10.72 0.03
N ASP A 36 21.11 10.94 1.34
CA ASP A 36 22.21 11.56 2.09
C ASP A 36 22.79 10.58 3.12
N GLY A 37 23.20 9.37 2.70
CA GLY A 37 23.86 8.38 3.54
C GLY A 37 23.04 7.10 3.79
N LEU A 38 23.06 6.59 5.03
CA LEU A 38 22.39 5.36 5.43
C LEU A 38 21.14 5.64 6.28
N GLN A 39 20.16 4.72 6.21
CA GLN A 39 19.00 4.74 7.09
C GLN A 39 19.40 4.66 8.56
N SER A 40 18.53 5.13 9.47
CA SER A 40 18.77 5.08 10.92
C SER A 40 18.49 3.70 11.52
N TYR A 41 17.66 2.89 10.89
CA TYR A 41 17.34 1.52 11.29
C TYR A 41 18.15 0.52 10.50
N CYS A 42 18.62 -0.56 11.14
CA CYS A 42 19.18 -1.69 10.42
C CYS A 42 18.10 -2.41 9.60
N LYS A 43 18.50 -3.23 8.63
CA LYS A 43 17.60 -3.94 7.71
C LYS A 43 16.58 -4.83 8.43
N SER A 44 17.02 -5.53 9.50
CA SER A 44 16.13 -6.38 10.31
C SER A 44 15.06 -5.55 11.01
N CYS A 45 15.42 -4.48 11.70
CA CYS A 45 14.47 -3.57 12.35
C CYS A 45 13.55 -2.86 11.34
N GLN A 46 14.08 -2.50 10.15
CA GLN A 46 13.26 -1.93 9.08
C GLN A 46 12.23 -2.95 8.58
N LYS A 47 12.64 -4.21 8.42
CA LYS A 47 11.73 -5.30 7.99
C LYS A 47 10.63 -5.54 9.03
N GLU A 48 10.98 -5.55 10.31
CA GLU A 48 10.00 -5.68 11.40
C GLU A 48 9.04 -4.50 11.43
N TYR A 49 9.56 -3.27 11.35
CA TYR A 49 8.73 -2.07 11.24
C TYR A 49 7.78 -2.14 10.04
N ASP A 50 8.29 -2.54 8.88
CA ASP A 50 7.49 -2.69 7.66
C ASP A 50 6.43 -3.81 7.79
N HIS A 51 6.73 -4.88 8.53
CA HIS A 51 5.77 -5.96 8.80
C HIS A 51 4.60 -5.46 9.67
N ASN A 52 4.88 -4.59 10.64
CA ASN A 52 3.89 -4.07 11.57
C ASN A 52 3.05 -2.90 11.02
N ILE A 53 3.42 -2.35 9.84
CA ILE A 53 2.59 -1.33 9.21
C ILE A 53 1.30 -1.96 8.67
N CYS A 54 0.17 -1.36 8.99
CA CYS A 54 -1.12 -1.74 8.43
C CYS A 54 -1.06 -1.90 6.90
N PRO A 55 -1.51 -3.04 6.34
CA PRO A 55 -1.46 -3.31 4.90
C PRO A 55 -2.12 -2.22 4.06
N PHE A 56 -3.25 -1.69 4.49
CA PHE A 56 -3.92 -0.56 3.83
C PHE A 56 -3.01 0.67 3.74
N LYS A 57 -2.28 1.00 4.80
CA LYS A 57 -1.36 2.16 4.81
C LYS A 57 -0.22 2.01 3.80
N LYS A 58 0.37 0.82 3.71
CA LYS A 58 1.39 0.50 2.69
C LYS A 58 0.82 0.64 1.28
N TRP A 59 -0.33 0.02 1.06
CA TRP A 59 -1.03 0.05 -0.22
C TRP A 59 -1.38 1.49 -0.65
N PHE A 60 -1.94 2.30 0.26
CA PHE A 60 -2.28 3.70 -0.04
C PHE A 60 -1.06 4.53 -0.43
N LYS A 61 0.06 4.37 0.30
CA LYS A 61 1.35 5.00 -0.06
C LYS A 61 1.83 4.59 -1.44
N SER A 62 1.74 3.30 -1.76
CA SER A 62 2.10 2.76 -3.08
C SER A 62 1.24 3.38 -4.19
N LYS A 63 -0.09 3.45 -4.02
CA LYS A 63 -0.99 4.07 -5.00
C LYS A 63 -0.67 5.53 -5.24
N LYS A 64 -0.38 6.29 -4.19
CA LYS A 64 0.05 7.69 -4.31
C LYS A 64 1.35 7.84 -5.10
N SER A 65 2.32 6.96 -4.83
CA SER A 65 3.60 6.94 -5.57
C SER A 65 3.41 6.57 -7.03
N ASP A 66 2.57 5.57 -7.33
CA ASP A 66 2.26 5.15 -8.70
C ASP A 66 1.54 6.25 -9.49
N ALA A 67 0.59 6.94 -8.88
CA ALA A 67 -0.10 8.07 -9.49
C ALA A 67 0.89 9.19 -9.85
N LYS A 68 1.78 9.54 -8.91
CA LYS A 68 2.83 10.54 -9.16
C LYS A 68 3.74 10.14 -10.33
N ARG A 69 4.17 8.88 -10.40
CA ARG A 69 5.00 8.37 -11.49
C ARG A 69 4.30 8.44 -12.86
N LYS A 70 2.98 8.25 -12.86
CA LYS A 70 2.14 8.30 -14.08
C LYS A 70 1.64 9.70 -14.43
N GLY A 71 1.98 10.73 -13.64
CA GLY A 71 1.48 12.11 -13.84
C GLY A 71 -0.02 12.24 -13.58
N VAL A 72 -0.64 11.31 -12.83
CA VAL A 72 -2.07 11.35 -12.50
C VAL A 72 -2.27 12.09 -11.18
N GLU A 73 -3.20 13.03 -11.17
CA GLU A 73 -3.57 13.77 -9.97
C GLU A 73 -3.98 12.81 -8.83
N PHE A 74 -3.50 13.07 -7.60
CA PHE A 74 -3.82 12.29 -6.43
C PHE A 74 -3.98 13.20 -5.20
N THR A 75 -5.21 13.65 -4.96
CA THR A 75 -5.55 14.60 -3.88
C THR A 75 -6.36 13.97 -2.77
N ILE A 76 -6.78 12.69 -2.93
CA ILE A 76 -7.58 11.99 -1.91
C ILE A 76 -6.80 11.76 -0.61
N LYS A 77 -7.56 11.78 0.48
CA LYS A 77 -7.16 11.26 1.80
C LYS A 77 -7.65 9.82 1.95
N PRO A 78 -7.11 9.05 2.90
CA PRO A 78 -7.62 7.70 3.19
C PRO A 78 -9.13 7.65 3.47
N THR A 79 -9.65 8.67 4.16
CA THR A 79 -11.08 8.84 4.50
C THR A 79 -11.98 9.14 3.32
N ASP A 80 -11.44 9.51 2.17
CA ASP A 80 -12.24 9.72 0.96
C ASP A 80 -12.55 8.39 0.23
N ILE A 81 -11.95 7.28 0.68
CA ILE A 81 -12.24 5.94 0.18
C ILE A 81 -13.41 5.37 0.98
N PRO A 82 -14.49 4.90 0.33
CA PRO A 82 -15.63 4.31 1.03
C PRO A 82 -15.23 3.18 1.99
N SER A 83 -15.87 3.12 3.15
CA SER A 83 -15.64 2.11 4.21
C SER A 83 -14.22 2.11 4.79
N VAL A 84 -13.54 3.26 4.79
CA VAL A 84 -12.24 3.44 5.45
C VAL A 84 -12.40 4.38 6.63
N ASN A 85 -12.06 3.87 7.83
CA ASN A 85 -11.95 4.66 9.05
C ASN A 85 -10.50 4.73 9.49
N ILE A 86 -10.05 5.92 9.88
CA ILE A 86 -8.69 6.14 10.36
C ILE A 86 -8.70 6.74 11.77
N ARG A 87 -7.66 6.40 12.52
CA ARG A 87 -7.28 7.11 13.76
C ARG A 87 -6.09 8.00 13.45
N GLU A 88 -6.24 9.30 13.69
CA GLU A 88 -5.12 10.23 13.60
C GLU A 88 -4.49 10.40 14.99
N THR A 89 -3.18 10.46 15.04
CA THR A 89 -2.40 10.74 16.24
C THR A 89 -1.48 11.90 15.95
N ILE A 90 -1.57 12.94 16.77
CA ILE A 90 -0.69 14.10 16.71
C ILE A 90 0.35 13.93 17.82
N THR A 91 1.62 13.91 17.46
CA THR A 91 2.75 13.90 18.39
C THR A 91 3.54 15.18 18.23
N GLU A 92 4.00 15.76 19.31
CA GLU A 92 4.90 16.91 19.29
C GLU A 92 6.28 16.52 19.80
N THR A 93 7.30 16.82 19.02
CA THR A 93 8.69 16.55 19.38
C THR A 93 9.55 17.75 18.98
N ARG A 94 10.27 18.32 19.95
CA ARG A 94 11.14 19.49 19.75
C ARG A 94 10.41 20.66 19.07
N GLY A 95 9.17 20.97 19.52
CA GLY A 95 8.34 22.05 19.00
C GLY A 95 7.78 21.83 17.58
N ARG A 96 7.92 20.61 17.02
CA ARG A 96 7.34 20.24 15.73
C ARG A 96 6.22 19.24 15.93
N LYS A 97 5.08 19.51 15.30
CA LYS A 97 3.93 18.60 15.28
C LYS A 97 4.04 17.60 14.15
N TYR A 98 3.85 16.34 14.46
CA TYR A 98 3.83 15.24 13.52
C TYR A 98 2.46 14.58 13.57
N THR A 99 1.78 14.51 12.44
CA THR A 99 0.53 13.77 12.31
C THR A 99 0.82 12.40 11.71
N SER A 100 0.48 11.37 12.45
CA SER A 100 0.45 9.98 11.95
C SER A 100 -0.99 9.50 11.89
N TRP A 101 -1.25 8.47 11.11
CA TRP A 101 -2.58 7.86 11.03
C TRP A 101 -2.47 6.35 10.91
N GLU A 102 -3.48 5.67 11.38
CA GLU A 102 -3.67 4.24 11.29
C GLU A 102 -5.05 3.94 10.74
N ALA A 103 -5.18 2.96 9.84
CA ALA A 103 -6.48 2.51 9.40
C ALA A 103 -7.02 1.51 10.43
N ILE A 104 -8.12 1.88 11.09
CA ILE A 104 -8.84 1.02 12.03
C ILE A 104 -9.71 0.05 11.25
N GLU A 105 -10.33 0.54 10.19
CA GLU A 105 -11.23 -0.21 9.33
C GLU A 105 -10.94 0.12 7.87
N TYR A 106 -10.99 -0.88 7.01
CA TYR A 106 -10.81 -0.77 5.56
C TYR A 106 -11.48 -1.96 4.87
N PRO A 107 -11.86 -1.84 3.58
CA PRO A 107 -12.58 -2.88 2.88
C PRO A 107 -11.87 -4.23 2.90
N LYS A 108 -12.60 -5.27 3.28
CA LYS A 108 -12.12 -6.67 3.31
C LYS A 108 -12.72 -7.49 2.17
N VAL A 109 -13.75 -6.98 1.53
CA VAL A 109 -14.50 -7.66 0.47
C VAL A 109 -14.64 -6.71 -0.72
N CYS A 110 -14.51 -7.24 -1.93
CA CYS A 110 -14.77 -6.50 -3.15
C CYS A 110 -16.26 -6.19 -3.27
N PRO A 111 -16.69 -4.91 -3.35
CA PRO A 111 -18.11 -4.57 -3.43
C PRO A 111 -18.76 -4.99 -4.75
N VAL A 112 -17.98 -5.31 -5.79
CA VAL A 112 -18.47 -5.70 -7.11
C VAL A 112 -18.64 -7.21 -7.23
N LEU A 113 -17.61 -7.98 -6.83
CA LEU A 113 -17.59 -9.43 -7.01
C LEU A 113 -17.85 -10.23 -5.73
N GLY A 114 -17.98 -9.59 -4.57
CA GLY A 114 -18.19 -10.26 -3.29
C GLY A 114 -16.98 -11.05 -2.78
N VAL A 115 -15.86 -11.06 -3.50
CA VAL A 115 -14.68 -11.85 -3.13
C VAL A 115 -13.89 -11.17 -2.02
N LYS A 116 -13.26 -11.95 -1.12
CA LYS A 116 -12.38 -11.45 -0.07
C LYS A 116 -11.13 -10.82 -0.70
N LEU A 117 -10.84 -9.58 -0.30
CA LEU A 117 -9.63 -8.89 -0.74
C LEU A 117 -8.40 -9.42 -0.01
N ASP A 118 -7.40 -9.81 -0.78
CA ASP A 118 -6.09 -10.18 -0.25
C ASP A 118 -5.20 -8.96 -0.11
N TRP A 119 -4.96 -8.56 1.12
CA TRP A 119 -4.07 -7.46 1.49
C TRP A 119 -2.62 -7.90 1.67
N GLY A 120 -2.32 -9.18 1.41
CA GLY A 120 -0.96 -9.69 1.33
C GLY A 120 -0.17 -9.00 0.21
N MET A 121 1.11 -8.77 0.44
CA MET A 121 1.99 -8.09 -0.53
C MET A 121 2.71 -9.09 -1.46
N ASN A 122 2.18 -10.29 -1.62
CA ASN A 122 2.80 -11.41 -2.35
C ASN A 122 2.63 -11.33 -3.89
N GLY A 123 2.68 -10.12 -4.42
CA GLY A 123 2.44 -9.87 -5.84
C GLY A 123 0.98 -9.51 -6.14
N ARG A 124 0.69 -9.27 -7.41
CA ARG A 124 -0.64 -8.86 -7.87
C ARG A 124 -1.49 -10.09 -8.20
N GLN A 125 -2.53 -10.32 -7.42
CA GLN A 125 -3.48 -11.41 -7.56
C GLN A 125 -4.85 -10.88 -8.04
N PRO A 126 -5.74 -11.71 -8.60
CA PRO A 126 -7.08 -11.29 -9.02
C PRO A 126 -7.90 -10.62 -7.90
N ASN A 127 -7.72 -11.06 -6.66
CA ASN A 127 -8.37 -10.52 -5.47
C ASN A 127 -7.55 -9.46 -4.71
N SER A 128 -6.42 -9.00 -5.26
CA SER A 128 -5.65 -7.89 -4.67
C SER A 128 -6.48 -6.60 -4.69
N PRO A 129 -6.36 -5.74 -3.64
CA PRO A 129 -7.09 -4.48 -3.59
C PRO A 129 -6.61 -3.53 -4.69
N SER A 130 -7.54 -2.95 -5.42
CA SER A 130 -7.30 -1.99 -6.48
C SER A 130 -8.12 -0.73 -6.26
N LEU A 131 -7.52 0.43 -6.55
CA LEU A 131 -8.19 1.72 -6.54
C LEU A 131 -8.60 2.07 -7.97
N ASP A 132 -9.89 2.09 -8.21
CA ASP A 132 -10.47 2.49 -9.49
C ASP A 132 -10.80 3.98 -9.49
N ARG A 133 -10.77 4.60 -10.68
CA ARG A 133 -11.33 5.91 -10.94
C ARG A 133 -12.69 5.75 -11.61
N ILE A 134 -13.74 6.23 -10.96
CA ILE A 134 -15.12 6.15 -11.51
C ILE A 134 -15.14 6.76 -12.90
N ASN A 135 -14.60 7.97 -13.04
CA ASN A 135 -14.34 8.62 -14.34
C ASN A 135 -12.83 8.55 -14.62
N PRO A 136 -12.37 7.79 -15.63
CA PRO A 136 -10.95 7.62 -15.94
C PRO A 136 -10.26 8.90 -16.41
N ASN A 137 -11.03 9.91 -16.89
CA ASN A 137 -10.50 11.20 -17.35
C ASN A 137 -10.15 12.15 -16.19
N LYS A 138 -10.61 11.84 -14.97
CA LYS A 138 -10.26 12.56 -13.74
C LYS A 138 -9.16 11.81 -12.98
N GLY A 139 -8.48 12.54 -12.07
CA GLY A 139 -7.51 11.94 -11.16
C GLY A 139 -8.16 11.15 -10.02
N TYR A 140 -7.32 10.73 -9.08
CA TYR A 140 -7.74 10.20 -7.79
C TYR A 140 -8.13 11.37 -6.89
N VAL A 141 -9.36 11.85 -7.08
CA VAL A 141 -9.94 12.99 -6.36
C VAL A 141 -11.15 12.54 -5.56
N LYS A 142 -11.53 13.30 -4.54
CA LYS A 142 -12.69 12.99 -3.70
C LYS A 142 -13.94 12.79 -4.55
N GLY A 143 -14.67 11.72 -4.29
CA GLY A 143 -15.88 11.34 -5.02
C GLY A 143 -15.63 10.65 -6.37
N ASN A 144 -14.38 10.52 -6.82
CA ASN A 144 -14.03 9.83 -8.07
C ASN A 144 -13.26 8.52 -7.86
N VAL A 145 -13.32 7.97 -6.66
CA VAL A 145 -12.58 6.74 -6.34
C VAL A 145 -13.48 5.67 -5.77
N MET A 146 -13.19 4.43 -6.13
CA MET A 146 -13.83 3.24 -5.58
C MET A 146 -12.76 2.17 -5.35
N MET A 147 -12.87 1.44 -4.26
CA MET A 147 -12.03 0.28 -4.02
C MET A 147 -12.74 -0.98 -4.48
N MET A 148 -12.02 -1.83 -5.21
CA MET A 148 -12.50 -3.12 -5.68
C MET A 148 -11.34 -4.10 -5.80
N SER A 149 -11.60 -5.35 -6.20
CA SER A 149 -10.53 -6.29 -6.55
C SER A 149 -9.85 -5.91 -7.87
N ASP A 150 -8.61 -6.38 -8.06
CA ASP A 150 -7.87 -6.19 -9.31
C ASP A 150 -8.61 -6.78 -10.51
N LEU A 151 -9.26 -7.94 -10.31
CA LEU A 151 -10.09 -8.57 -11.32
C LEU A 151 -11.27 -7.68 -11.72
N ALA A 152 -12.05 -7.18 -10.73
CA ALA A 152 -13.17 -6.28 -11.02
C ALA A 152 -12.72 -5.02 -11.76
N ASN A 153 -11.59 -4.45 -11.35
CA ASN A 153 -11.04 -3.26 -12.00
C ASN A 153 -10.57 -3.54 -13.45
N LYS A 154 -10.00 -4.71 -13.70
CA LYS A 154 -9.65 -5.14 -15.07
C LYS A 154 -10.89 -5.38 -15.93
N MET A 155 -11.92 -6.02 -15.38
CA MET A 155 -13.19 -6.24 -16.09
C MET A 155 -13.86 -4.91 -16.44
N LYS A 156 -13.90 -3.95 -15.51
CA LYS A 156 -14.43 -2.61 -15.78
C LYS A 156 -13.58 -1.86 -16.79
N ASN A 157 -12.27 -1.85 -16.62
CA ASN A 157 -11.32 -1.08 -17.42
C ASN A 157 -11.81 0.36 -17.67
N ASN A 158 -11.97 0.75 -18.95
CA ASN A 158 -12.49 2.06 -19.38
C ASN A 158 -13.95 1.99 -19.85
N ALA A 159 -14.63 0.86 -19.64
CA ALA A 159 -16.03 0.70 -20.06
C ALA A 159 -16.96 1.65 -19.31
N THR A 160 -17.93 2.20 -20.03
CA THR A 160 -19.02 2.98 -19.43
C THR A 160 -20.03 2.05 -18.73
N PRO A 161 -20.86 2.56 -17.82
CA PRO A 161 -21.93 1.76 -17.20
C PRO A 161 -22.84 1.11 -18.23
N GLU A 162 -23.17 1.81 -19.32
CA GLU A 162 -24.00 1.32 -20.42
C GLU A 162 -23.35 0.17 -21.16
N GLN A 163 -22.04 0.27 -21.45
CA GLN A 163 -21.26 -0.79 -22.08
C GLN A 163 -21.15 -2.03 -21.18
N LEU A 164 -20.96 -1.86 -19.88
CA LEU A 164 -20.94 -2.96 -18.92
C LEU A 164 -22.32 -3.65 -18.84
N LYS A 165 -23.39 -2.89 -18.87
CA LYS A 165 -24.75 -3.41 -18.90
C LYS A 165 -24.97 -4.23 -20.17
N GLN A 166 -24.69 -3.69 -21.35
CA GLN A 166 -24.81 -4.39 -22.64
C GLN A 166 -23.99 -5.66 -22.68
N PHE A 167 -22.75 -5.60 -22.18
CA PHE A 167 -21.88 -6.78 -22.10
C PHE A 167 -22.48 -7.88 -21.22
N SER A 168 -22.97 -7.50 -20.04
CA SER A 168 -23.62 -8.42 -19.10
C SER A 168 -24.89 -9.04 -19.71
N GLU A 169 -25.76 -8.24 -20.32
CA GLU A 169 -27.00 -8.69 -20.96
C GLU A 169 -26.69 -9.67 -22.10
N TYR A 170 -25.67 -9.39 -22.92
CA TYR A 170 -25.27 -10.30 -23.97
C TYR A 170 -24.83 -11.67 -23.44
N HIS A 171 -23.96 -11.69 -22.42
CA HIS A 171 -23.51 -12.97 -21.85
C HIS A 171 -24.62 -13.74 -21.15
N LEU A 172 -25.51 -13.06 -20.44
CA LEU A 172 -26.66 -13.70 -19.78
C LEU A 172 -27.64 -14.31 -20.77
N SER A 173 -27.77 -13.71 -21.97
CA SER A 173 -28.63 -14.24 -23.04
C SER A 173 -28.01 -15.37 -23.87
N HIS A 174 -26.71 -15.62 -23.68
CA HIS A 174 -25.94 -16.65 -24.40
C HIS A 174 -25.17 -17.58 -23.44
N PRO A 175 -25.88 -18.33 -22.57
CA PRO A 175 -25.25 -19.14 -21.52
C PRO A 175 -24.32 -20.24 -22.06
N GLN A 176 -24.41 -20.61 -23.34
CA GLN A 176 -23.48 -21.58 -23.94
C GLN A 176 -22.05 -21.07 -24.06
N LEU A 177 -21.82 -19.77 -23.93
CA LEU A 177 -20.47 -19.18 -23.94
C LEU A 177 -19.72 -19.38 -22.60
N ASP A 178 -20.43 -19.78 -21.54
CA ASP A 178 -19.89 -19.98 -20.20
C ASP A 178 -19.34 -21.40 -19.95
N THR A 179 -19.32 -22.27 -20.95
CA THR A 179 -18.88 -23.66 -20.80
C THR A 179 -17.36 -23.87 -20.88
N ASN A 180 -16.59 -23.01 -20.24
CA ASN A 180 -15.17 -23.34 -20.01
C ASN A 180 -15.02 -24.00 -18.61
N PRO A 181 -14.92 -25.35 -18.53
CA PRO A 181 -14.87 -26.07 -17.25
C PRO A 181 -13.64 -25.70 -16.42
N ASN A 182 -12.64 -25.01 -16.98
CA ASN A 182 -11.42 -24.57 -16.29
C ASN A 182 -11.57 -23.19 -15.61
N GLN A 183 -12.70 -22.49 -15.74
CA GLN A 183 -12.94 -21.21 -15.05
C GLN A 183 -13.67 -21.34 -13.72
N ILE A 184 -14.19 -22.51 -13.35
CA ILE A 184 -14.99 -22.74 -12.13
C ILE A 184 -14.10 -22.84 -10.87
N GLY A 185 -12.79 -22.67 -10.96
CA GLY A 185 -11.83 -22.85 -9.84
C GLY A 185 -11.23 -21.57 -9.23
N LEU A 186 -11.75 -20.37 -9.53
CA LEU A 186 -11.14 -19.12 -9.09
C LEU A 186 -11.96 -18.28 -8.08
N PHE A 187 -12.92 -18.93 -7.40
CA PHE A 187 -13.67 -18.26 -6.33
C PHE A 187 -13.55 -18.97 -5.00
#